data_a64330a670007ef8ebc15ccfc152076a
#
_entry.id   a64330a670007ef8ebc15ccfc152076a
#
_cell.length_a   1.000
_cell.length_b   1.000
_cell.length_c   1.000
_cell.angle_alpha   90.00
_cell.angle_beta   90.00
_cell.angle_gamma   90.00
#
_symmetry.space_group_name_H-M   'P 1'
#
loop_
_entity.id
_entity.type
_entity.pdbx_description
1 polymer ?
#
loop_
_entity_poly.entity_id
_entity_poly.type
_entity_poly.pdbx_seq_one_letter_code
_entity_poly.pdbx_strand_id
1 'polypeptide(L)'
;NDNMFQLTPSATAVESIQYDNAFRMCFSDPNQGSASADYIADHKLASKVAVIYNSSDPYSSGIYQKFDAEAKAKGLDIVAAEAFTADSKTDFSVQIQKAKSAGAEMVFLPIYYQEASLILAQAKKANFTPKYFGCDGMDGILALDGFDKELAEGLMFLTPFTPDSKDDKT
;
A
#
# COMPACT_ATOMS: atom_id res chain seq x y z
N ASN A 1 18.80 2.26 -28.56
CA ASN A 1 19.23 2.48 -27.18
C ASN A 1 20.37 3.50 -27.19
N ASP A 2 20.03 4.78 -26.96
CA ASP A 2 20.94 5.90 -27.20
C ASP A 2 21.93 6.12 -26.03
N ASN A 3 22.06 5.14 -25.15
CA ASN A 3 22.92 5.17 -23.96
C ASN A 3 22.77 6.46 -23.11
N MET A 4 21.54 6.98 -23.06
CA MET A 4 21.22 8.18 -22.29
C MET A 4 21.08 7.85 -20.80
N PHE A 5 21.64 8.70 -19.95
CA PHE A 5 21.41 8.62 -18.52
C PHE A 5 19.91 8.83 -18.20
N GLN A 6 19.34 7.93 -17.43
CA GLN A 6 17.96 8.01 -16.97
C GLN A 6 17.94 8.03 -15.42
N LEU A 7 17.23 8.98 -14.86
CA LEU A 7 16.95 9.06 -13.43
C LEU A 7 15.45 9.19 -13.21
N THR A 8 14.87 8.27 -12.43
CA THR A 8 13.48 8.38 -11.98
C THR A 8 13.42 8.75 -10.50
N PRO A 9 12.68 9.81 -10.12
CA PRO A 9 12.53 10.20 -8.72
C PRO A 9 11.55 9.32 -7.96
N SER A 10 10.53 8.75 -8.63
CA SER A 10 9.39 8.10 -7.96
C SER A 10 8.90 6.78 -8.58
N ALA A 11 9.46 6.33 -9.71
CA ALA A 11 9.06 5.04 -10.27
C ALA A 11 9.65 3.89 -9.45
N THR A 12 8.82 3.15 -8.75
CA THR A 12 9.19 2.12 -7.78
C THR A 12 9.29 0.72 -8.37
N ALA A 13 8.70 0.48 -9.56
CA ALA A 13 8.79 -0.80 -10.25
C ALA A 13 10.25 -1.17 -10.58
N VAL A 14 10.61 -2.44 -10.39
CA VAL A 14 11.99 -2.90 -10.61
C VAL A 14 12.44 -2.74 -12.07
N GLU A 15 11.52 -2.85 -12.99
CA GLU A 15 11.75 -2.71 -14.43
C GLU A 15 12.16 -1.28 -14.83
N SER A 16 11.87 -0.29 -14.01
CA SER A 16 12.23 1.12 -14.28
C SER A 16 13.74 1.36 -14.35
N ILE A 17 14.54 0.47 -13.75
CA ILE A 17 15.99 0.54 -13.69
C ILE A 17 16.67 -0.73 -14.23
N GLN A 18 16.07 -1.40 -15.22
CA GLN A 18 16.60 -2.65 -15.79
C GLN A 18 17.86 -2.47 -16.65
N TYR A 19 18.25 -1.22 -16.98
CA TYR A 19 19.42 -0.91 -17.79
C TYR A 19 20.50 -0.24 -16.94
N ASP A 20 21.78 -0.45 -17.30
CA ASP A 20 22.95 0.06 -16.57
C ASP A 20 23.00 1.59 -16.46
N ASN A 21 22.32 2.29 -17.36
CA ASN A 21 22.23 3.74 -17.39
C ASN A 21 20.93 4.29 -16.75
N ALA A 22 20.14 3.44 -16.10
CA ALA A 22 18.90 3.81 -15.43
C ALA A 22 19.05 3.73 -13.91
N PHE A 23 18.67 4.80 -13.24
CA PHE A 23 18.80 4.96 -11.80
C PHE A 23 17.48 5.38 -11.17
N ARG A 24 17.32 5.07 -9.89
CA ARG A 24 16.13 5.40 -9.09
C ARG A 24 16.53 6.08 -7.77
N MET A 25 15.75 7.06 -7.37
CA MET A 25 15.93 7.77 -6.08
C MET A 25 15.13 7.15 -4.94
N CYS A 26 13.94 6.60 -5.23
CA CYS A 26 13.05 6.01 -4.23
C CYS A 26 13.35 4.52 -4.00
N PHE A 27 12.64 3.91 -3.05
CA PHE A 27 12.67 2.46 -2.83
C PHE A 27 11.95 1.69 -3.96
N SER A 28 12.08 0.38 -3.98
CA SER A 28 11.38 -0.49 -4.94
C SER A 28 10.08 -1.04 -4.38
N ASP A 29 9.16 -1.49 -5.26
CA ASP A 29 7.94 -2.19 -4.87
C ASP A 29 8.21 -3.40 -3.96
N PRO A 30 9.17 -4.30 -4.28
CA PRO A 30 9.55 -5.38 -3.38
C PRO A 30 9.94 -4.91 -1.98
N ASN A 31 10.70 -3.82 -1.87
CA ASN A 31 11.12 -3.28 -0.58
C ASN A 31 9.94 -2.71 0.20
N GLN A 32 8.99 -2.05 -0.47
CA GLN A 32 7.77 -1.57 0.19
C GLN A 32 6.97 -2.74 0.79
N GLY A 33 6.81 -3.83 0.03
CA GLY A 33 6.09 -5.02 0.50
C GLY A 33 6.74 -5.63 1.74
N SER A 34 8.05 -5.92 1.67
CA SER A 34 8.77 -6.52 2.80
C SER A 34 8.80 -5.60 4.02
N ALA A 35 9.15 -4.33 3.84
CA ALA A 35 9.23 -3.37 4.94
C ALA A 35 7.87 -3.14 5.62
N SER A 36 6.76 -3.17 4.87
CA SER A 36 5.42 -3.07 5.45
C SER A 36 5.12 -4.27 6.36
N ALA A 37 5.40 -5.48 5.92
CA ALA A 37 5.19 -6.69 6.71
C ALA A 37 6.07 -6.71 7.96
N ASP A 38 7.36 -6.36 7.81
CA ASP A 38 8.30 -6.23 8.92
C ASP A 38 7.79 -5.24 9.97
N TYR A 39 7.40 -4.04 9.52
CA TYR A 39 6.95 -2.99 10.42
C TYR A 39 5.68 -3.38 11.18
N ILE A 40 4.69 -3.97 10.48
CA ILE A 40 3.45 -4.44 11.10
C ILE A 40 3.73 -5.52 12.15
N ALA A 41 4.59 -6.47 11.84
CA ALA A 41 4.95 -7.57 12.74
C ALA A 41 5.77 -7.11 13.95
N ASP A 42 6.86 -6.38 13.70
CA ASP A 42 7.81 -5.97 14.73
C ASP A 42 7.17 -5.00 15.74
N HIS A 43 6.26 -4.14 15.29
CA HIS A 43 5.50 -3.22 16.15
C HIS A 43 4.18 -3.82 16.65
N LYS A 44 3.87 -5.08 16.30
CA LYS A 44 2.64 -5.78 16.72
C LYS A 44 1.37 -4.97 16.45
N LEU A 45 1.31 -4.32 15.30
CA LEU A 45 0.19 -3.45 14.96
C LEU A 45 -1.10 -4.23 14.73
N ALA A 46 -1.00 -5.44 14.19
CA ALA A 46 -2.10 -6.37 13.98
C ALA A 46 -1.54 -7.80 13.90
N SER A 47 -2.38 -8.79 14.19
CA SER A 47 -2.09 -10.21 13.95
C SER A 47 -2.83 -10.76 12.73
N LYS A 48 -4.02 -10.21 12.45
CA LYS A 48 -4.87 -10.59 11.32
C LYS A 48 -4.96 -9.45 10.32
N VAL A 49 -4.40 -9.65 9.14
CA VAL A 49 -4.31 -8.63 8.10
C VAL A 49 -5.12 -9.07 6.88
N ALA A 50 -5.99 -8.19 6.37
CA ALA A 50 -6.54 -8.34 5.02
C ALA A 50 -5.73 -7.48 4.06
N VAL A 51 -5.67 -7.89 2.80
CA VAL A 51 -5.07 -7.12 1.72
C VAL A 51 -6.11 -6.83 0.66
N ILE A 52 -6.17 -5.58 0.19
CA ILE A 52 -6.98 -5.20 -0.98
C ILE A 52 -6.03 -4.57 -1.99
N TYR A 53 -5.88 -5.18 -3.16
CA TYR A 53 -4.87 -4.77 -4.14
C TYR A 53 -5.42 -4.76 -5.57
N ASN A 54 -4.77 -4.00 -6.45
CA ASN A 54 -5.07 -3.98 -7.87
C ASN A 54 -4.24 -5.03 -8.61
N SER A 55 -4.88 -6.11 -9.06
CA SER A 55 -4.19 -7.20 -9.75
C SER A 55 -3.76 -6.86 -11.19
N SER A 56 -4.31 -5.79 -11.76
CA SER A 56 -3.96 -5.32 -13.10
C SER A 56 -2.84 -4.26 -13.12
N ASP A 57 -2.35 -3.87 -11.94
CA ASP A 57 -1.28 -2.88 -11.79
C ASP A 57 0.01 -3.55 -11.27
N PRO A 58 1.13 -3.47 -12.01
CA PRO A 58 2.42 -4.02 -11.58
C PRO A 58 2.90 -3.47 -10.24
N TYR A 59 2.69 -2.19 -9.95
CA TYR A 59 2.98 -1.57 -8.66
C TYR A 59 2.28 -2.30 -7.51
N SER A 60 0.96 -2.35 -7.57
CA SER A 60 0.11 -2.93 -6.53
C SER A 60 0.35 -4.43 -6.34
N SER A 61 0.40 -5.18 -7.45
CA SER A 61 0.62 -6.62 -7.42
C SER A 61 2.03 -7.00 -6.99
N GLY A 62 3.05 -6.22 -7.39
CA GLY A 62 4.44 -6.43 -7.01
C GLY A 62 4.68 -6.23 -5.51
N ILE A 63 4.09 -5.18 -4.93
CA ILE A 63 4.13 -4.95 -3.48
C ILE A 63 3.41 -6.07 -2.73
N TYR A 64 2.20 -6.44 -3.17
CA TYR A 64 1.43 -7.50 -2.52
C TYR A 64 2.18 -8.83 -2.49
N GLN A 65 2.78 -9.25 -3.59
CA GLN A 65 3.53 -10.52 -3.65
C GLN A 65 4.65 -10.59 -2.61
N LYS A 66 5.38 -9.50 -2.41
CA LYS A 66 6.46 -9.45 -1.42
C LYS A 66 5.95 -9.30 0.00
N PHE A 67 4.89 -8.52 0.19
CA PHE A 67 4.20 -8.43 1.47
C PHE A 67 3.70 -9.81 1.94
N ASP A 68 3.02 -10.57 1.09
CA ASP A 68 2.50 -11.90 1.41
C ASP A 68 3.61 -12.87 1.82
N ALA A 69 4.72 -12.88 1.07
CA ALA A 69 5.86 -13.73 1.37
C ALA A 69 6.50 -13.39 2.73
N GLU A 70 6.73 -12.09 2.99
CA GLU A 70 7.34 -11.62 4.24
C GLU A 70 6.40 -11.76 5.42
N ALA A 71 5.11 -11.46 5.24
CA ALA A 71 4.08 -11.64 6.26
C ALA A 71 4.02 -13.09 6.77
N LYS A 72 4.08 -14.06 5.86
CA LYS A 72 4.19 -15.49 6.20
C LYS A 72 5.45 -15.81 7.00
N ALA A 73 6.59 -15.26 6.60
CA ALA A 73 7.87 -15.46 7.29
C ALA A 73 7.85 -14.89 8.71
N LYS A 74 7.14 -13.77 8.92
CA LYS A 74 6.97 -13.09 10.21
C LYS A 74 5.82 -13.64 11.05
N GLY A 75 5.03 -14.58 10.53
CA GLY A 75 3.90 -15.16 11.25
C GLY A 75 2.68 -14.25 11.35
N LEU A 76 2.54 -13.27 10.44
CA LEU A 76 1.30 -12.52 10.27
C LEU A 76 0.26 -13.40 9.55
N ASP A 77 -0.98 -13.38 10.04
CA ASP A 77 -2.08 -14.11 9.43
C ASP A 77 -2.77 -13.26 8.36
N ILE A 78 -2.57 -13.61 7.08
CA ILE A 78 -3.28 -12.98 5.97
C ILE A 78 -4.66 -13.65 5.85
N VAL A 79 -5.65 -13.08 6.55
CA VAL A 79 -7.00 -13.65 6.65
C VAL A 79 -7.85 -13.45 5.39
N ALA A 80 -7.52 -12.47 4.55
CA ALA A 80 -8.15 -12.25 3.26
C ALA A 80 -7.18 -11.53 2.32
N ALA A 81 -7.18 -11.90 1.04
CA ALA A 81 -6.43 -11.23 -0.01
C ALA A 81 -7.37 -11.03 -1.22
N GLU A 82 -7.83 -9.80 -1.39
CA GLU A 82 -8.92 -9.47 -2.30
C GLU A 82 -8.41 -8.57 -3.42
N ALA A 83 -8.56 -9.04 -4.64
CA ALA A 83 -8.17 -8.29 -5.82
C ALA A 83 -9.30 -7.42 -6.37
N PHE A 84 -8.92 -6.34 -7.02
CA PHE A 84 -9.75 -5.62 -7.99
C PHE A 84 -8.93 -5.34 -9.25
N THR A 85 -9.55 -4.80 -10.28
CA THR A 85 -8.91 -4.44 -11.54
C THR A 85 -9.21 -2.98 -11.90
N ALA A 86 -8.51 -2.44 -12.90
CA ALA A 86 -8.74 -1.09 -13.39
C ALA A 86 -10.21 -0.84 -13.79
N ASP A 87 -10.94 -1.87 -14.23
CA ASP A 87 -12.35 -1.77 -14.64
C ASP A 87 -13.34 -1.84 -13.46
N SER A 88 -12.87 -2.18 -12.24
CA SER A 88 -13.72 -2.41 -11.05
C SER A 88 -13.24 -1.65 -9.82
N LYS A 89 -12.75 -0.41 -10.02
CA LYS A 89 -12.08 0.40 -8.99
C LYS A 89 -12.96 1.47 -8.31
N THR A 90 -14.27 1.29 -8.29
CA THR A 90 -15.21 2.25 -7.71
C THR A 90 -16.08 1.65 -6.60
N ASP A 91 -16.35 0.36 -6.65
CA ASP A 91 -17.11 -0.36 -5.62
C ASP A 91 -16.27 -1.50 -5.03
N PHE A 92 -15.98 -1.37 -3.75
CA PHE A 92 -15.15 -2.29 -2.97
C PHE A 92 -15.96 -3.03 -1.90
N SER A 93 -17.29 -2.99 -1.98
CA SER A 93 -18.17 -3.57 -0.98
C SER A 93 -17.92 -5.06 -0.74
N VAL A 94 -17.63 -5.81 -1.80
CA VAL A 94 -17.32 -7.26 -1.72
C VAL A 94 -16.01 -7.49 -0.97
N GLN A 95 -14.94 -6.78 -1.34
CA GLN A 95 -13.63 -6.89 -0.73
C GLN A 95 -13.68 -6.51 0.75
N ILE A 96 -14.37 -5.41 1.06
CA ILE A 96 -14.56 -4.91 2.44
C ILE A 96 -15.35 -5.94 3.27
N GLN A 97 -16.44 -6.49 2.71
CA GLN A 97 -17.24 -7.47 3.42
C GLN A 97 -16.45 -8.76 3.72
N LYS A 98 -15.61 -9.23 2.79
CA LYS A 98 -14.75 -10.38 3.00
C LYS A 98 -13.70 -10.11 4.07
N ALA A 99 -13.02 -8.98 4.02
CA ALA A 99 -12.05 -8.57 5.05
C ALA A 99 -12.71 -8.51 6.44
N LYS A 100 -13.89 -7.89 6.52
CA LYS A 100 -14.68 -7.81 7.76
C LYS A 100 -15.09 -9.18 8.28
N SER A 101 -15.62 -10.05 7.42
CA SER A 101 -16.09 -11.40 7.81
C SER A 101 -14.93 -12.32 8.21
N ALA A 102 -13.74 -12.11 7.67
CA ALA A 102 -12.52 -12.81 8.07
C ALA A 102 -11.94 -12.31 9.41
N GLY A 103 -12.50 -11.23 9.98
CA GLY A 103 -12.05 -10.67 11.25
C GLY A 103 -10.72 -9.93 11.15
N ALA A 104 -10.46 -9.28 10.02
CA ALA A 104 -9.24 -8.51 9.85
C ALA A 104 -9.18 -7.34 10.85
N GLU A 105 -8.04 -7.22 11.52
CA GLU A 105 -7.71 -6.12 12.46
C GLU A 105 -7.09 -4.94 11.71
N MET A 106 -6.46 -5.22 10.57
CA MET A 106 -5.82 -4.26 9.69
C MET A 106 -6.12 -4.60 8.24
N VAL A 107 -6.24 -3.56 7.42
CA VAL A 107 -6.27 -3.68 5.95
C VAL A 107 -5.01 -3.05 5.37
N PHE A 108 -4.20 -3.85 4.69
CA PHE A 108 -3.06 -3.40 3.92
C PHE A 108 -3.52 -3.01 2.52
N LEU A 109 -3.15 -1.81 2.09
CA LEU A 109 -3.60 -1.17 0.86
C LEU A 109 -2.39 -0.76 0.00
N PRO A 110 -1.76 -1.68 -0.75
CA PRO A 110 -0.70 -1.35 -1.70
C PRO A 110 -1.32 -0.78 -2.99
N ILE A 111 -1.98 0.36 -2.90
CA ILE A 111 -2.75 1.02 -3.95
C ILE A 111 -2.58 2.53 -3.88
N TYR A 112 -3.14 3.24 -4.85
CA TYR A 112 -3.12 4.70 -4.86
C TYR A 112 -4.23 5.31 -4.01
N TYR A 113 -4.03 6.56 -3.62
CA TYR A 113 -4.89 7.32 -2.70
C TYR A 113 -6.34 7.48 -3.19
N GLN A 114 -6.59 7.49 -4.51
CA GLN A 114 -7.95 7.59 -5.05
C GLN A 114 -8.80 6.38 -4.66
N GLU A 115 -8.34 5.18 -4.96
CA GLU A 115 -9.03 3.94 -4.61
C GLU A 115 -9.08 3.74 -3.10
N ALA A 116 -8.00 4.09 -2.40
CA ALA A 116 -7.94 4.01 -0.94
C ALA A 116 -9.02 4.88 -0.29
N SER A 117 -9.20 6.12 -0.75
CA SER A 117 -10.23 7.03 -0.23
C SER A 117 -11.64 6.44 -0.32
N LEU A 118 -11.94 5.76 -1.43
CA LEU A 118 -13.21 5.06 -1.63
C LEU A 118 -13.36 3.86 -0.69
N ILE A 119 -12.29 3.08 -0.50
CA ILE A 119 -12.29 1.94 0.42
C ILE A 119 -12.56 2.42 1.86
N LEU A 120 -11.88 3.47 2.32
CA LEU A 120 -12.07 4.01 3.66
C LEU A 120 -13.52 4.48 3.86
N ALA A 121 -14.07 5.22 2.88
CA ALA A 121 -15.44 5.70 2.95
C ALA A 121 -16.49 4.57 2.94
N GLN A 122 -16.28 3.55 2.11
CA GLN A 122 -17.19 2.40 2.02
C GLN A 122 -17.08 1.50 3.25
N ALA A 123 -15.88 1.32 3.82
CA ALA A 123 -15.69 0.57 5.06
C ALA A 123 -16.41 1.24 6.24
N LYS A 124 -16.32 2.57 6.37
CA LYS A 124 -17.11 3.32 7.38
C LYS A 124 -18.62 3.07 7.23
N LYS A 125 -19.14 3.13 6.00
CA LYS A 125 -20.56 2.82 5.71
C LYS A 125 -20.94 1.37 6.05
N ALA A 126 -20.00 0.42 5.90
CA ALA A 126 -20.20 -0.97 6.26
C ALA A 126 -20.01 -1.25 7.78
N ASN A 127 -19.78 -0.23 8.61
CA ASN A 127 -19.42 -0.36 10.01
C ASN A 127 -18.20 -1.31 10.21
N PHE A 128 -17.16 -1.09 9.40
CA PHE A 128 -15.88 -1.79 9.49
C PHE A 128 -14.78 -0.76 9.67
N THR A 129 -14.13 -0.76 10.82
CA THR A 129 -13.14 0.24 11.24
C THR A 129 -11.82 -0.43 11.64
N PRO A 130 -11.16 -1.13 10.72
CA PRO A 130 -9.84 -1.71 10.96
C PRO A 130 -8.77 -0.61 11.00
N LYS A 131 -7.55 -0.94 11.42
CA LYS A 131 -6.39 -0.12 11.10
C LYS A 131 -6.10 -0.19 9.60
N TYR A 132 -5.52 0.87 9.07
CA TYR A 132 -5.10 0.90 7.66
C TYR A 132 -3.60 1.11 7.56
N PHE A 133 -2.99 0.40 6.62
CA PHE A 133 -1.58 0.55 6.30
C PHE A 133 -1.40 0.59 4.78
N GLY A 134 -0.71 1.60 4.28
CA GLY A 134 -0.49 1.81 2.84
C GLY A 134 0.98 1.89 2.46
N CYS A 135 1.21 2.21 1.20
CA CYS A 135 2.51 2.43 0.60
C CYS A 135 2.60 3.88 0.08
N ASP A 136 3.67 4.23 -0.63
CA ASP A 136 3.89 5.59 -1.13
C ASP A 136 2.77 6.13 -2.03
N GLY A 137 2.06 5.26 -2.74
CA GLY A 137 0.86 5.64 -3.51
C GLY A 137 -0.29 6.22 -2.68
N MET A 138 -0.19 6.15 -1.35
CA MET A 138 -1.15 6.75 -0.41
C MET A 138 -0.92 8.26 -0.23
N ASP A 139 0.27 8.75 -0.56
CA ASP A 139 0.59 10.16 -0.45
C ASP A 139 -0.36 11.02 -1.32
N GLY A 140 -0.85 12.11 -0.74
CA GLY A 140 -1.85 12.97 -1.38
C GLY A 140 -3.31 12.69 -0.99
N ILE A 141 -3.62 11.64 -0.22
CA ILE A 141 -5.00 11.33 0.19
C ILE A 141 -5.69 12.50 0.92
N LEU A 142 -4.94 13.23 1.75
CA LEU A 142 -5.46 14.40 2.48
C LEU A 142 -5.69 15.63 1.60
N ALA A 143 -5.16 15.63 0.38
CA ALA A 143 -5.34 16.72 -0.60
C ALA A 143 -6.49 16.45 -1.58
N LEU A 144 -7.13 15.29 -1.52
CA LEU A 144 -8.29 14.97 -2.36
C LEU A 144 -9.47 15.88 -2.07
N ASP A 145 -10.00 16.49 -3.12
CA ASP A 145 -11.20 17.31 -3.01
C ASP A 145 -12.40 16.47 -2.55
N GLY A 146 -13.11 16.96 -1.52
CA GLY A 146 -14.30 16.29 -0.98
C GLY A 146 -14.02 15.05 -0.13
N PHE A 147 -12.76 14.70 0.12
CA PHE A 147 -12.43 13.61 1.01
C PHE A 147 -12.62 14.00 2.49
N ASP A 148 -13.34 13.18 3.22
CA ASP A 148 -13.48 13.32 4.68
C ASP A 148 -12.19 12.90 5.36
N LYS A 149 -11.38 13.86 5.80
CA LYS A 149 -10.05 13.65 6.39
C LYS A 149 -10.10 12.85 7.70
N GLU A 150 -11.23 12.84 8.40
CA GLU A 150 -11.41 12.01 9.61
C GLU A 150 -11.29 10.51 9.29
N LEU A 151 -11.56 10.10 8.05
CA LEU A 151 -11.41 8.71 7.61
C LEU A 151 -9.94 8.26 7.57
N ALA A 152 -9.01 9.19 7.45
CA ALA A 152 -7.58 8.92 7.44
C ALA A 152 -6.94 8.99 8.83
N GLU A 153 -7.73 9.21 9.90
CA GLU A 153 -7.18 9.22 11.25
C GLU A 153 -6.60 7.85 11.60
N GLY A 154 -5.33 7.82 11.99
CA GLY A 154 -4.62 6.58 12.30
C GLY A 154 -4.17 5.77 11.07
N LEU A 155 -4.38 6.26 9.85
CA LEU A 155 -3.79 5.69 8.64
C LEU A 155 -2.27 5.82 8.69
N MET A 156 -1.57 4.73 8.47
CA MET A 156 -0.11 4.67 8.34
C MET A 156 0.27 4.30 6.91
N PHE A 157 1.38 4.82 6.42
CA PHE A 157 1.92 4.39 5.13
C PHE A 157 3.43 4.62 5.04
N LEU A 158 4.09 3.88 4.16
CA LEU A 158 5.49 4.11 3.84
C LEU A 158 5.63 5.30 2.89
N THR A 159 6.62 6.13 3.13
CA THR A 159 7.02 7.22 2.23
C THR A 159 8.53 7.26 2.10
N PRO A 160 9.08 7.53 0.89
CA PRO A 160 10.52 7.66 0.71
C PRO A 160 11.09 8.93 1.34
N PHE A 161 10.24 9.91 1.60
CA PHE A 161 10.65 11.22 2.10
C PHE A 161 9.56 11.83 3.00
N THR A 162 10.00 12.46 4.09
CA THR A 162 9.16 13.35 4.89
C THR A 162 9.95 14.60 5.27
N PRO A 163 9.39 15.81 5.08
CA PRO A 163 10.07 17.05 5.43
C PRO A 163 10.32 17.22 6.93
N ASP A 164 9.58 16.46 7.75
CA ASP A 164 9.71 16.49 9.22
C ASP A 164 10.73 15.46 9.76
N SER A 165 11.39 14.73 8.86
CA SER A 165 12.43 13.78 9.27
C SER A 165 13.56 14.51 9.96
N LYS A 166 13.97 13.97 11.13
CA LYS A 166 15.15 14.44 11.87
C LYS A 166 16.37 13.55 11.58
N ASP A 167 16.29 12.69 10.57
CA ASP A 167 17.41 11.87 10.15
C ASP A 167 18.40 12.75 9.38
N ASP A 168 19.68 12.75 9.80
CA ASP A 168 20.76 13.54 9.18
C ASP A 168 21.03 13.16 7.69
N LYS A 169 20.30 12.19 7.15
CA LYS A 169 20.41 11.70 5.76
C LYS A 169 19.28 12.16 4.84
N THR A 170 18.33 12.92 5.34
CA THR A 170 17.20 13.48 4.55
C THR A 170 17.28 14.99 4.44
#